data_ab9265c523193819a889ab527bd16e8e
#
_entry.id   ab9265c523193819a889ab527bd16e8e
#
_cell.length_a   1.000
_cell.length_b   1.000
_cell.length_c   1.000
_cell.angle_alpha   90.00
_cell.angle_beta   90.00
_cell.angle_gamma   90.00
#
_symmetry.space_group_name_H-M   'P 1'
#
loop_
_entity.id
_entity.type
_entity.pdbx_description
1 polymer ?
#
loop_
_entity_poly.entity_id
_entity_poly.type
_entity_poly.pdbx_seq_one_letter_code
_entity_poly.pdbx_strand_id
1 'polypeptide(L)'
;MSLVLAVSCATSKEEGPIKVETPARPAGQENALGLTVPAMDTVRVGFVGVGMRGSSAVERYTYIPGVKINALCDVEADRVEAAQKTLEDRGLPKAAGYSGSTEAYKELCERDDIDLVYICTDWKHHVPISLYAMEHGKNVAVEVPAAASLEDIWALINM
;
A
#
# COMPACT_ATOMS: atom_id res chain seq x y z
N MET A 1 -29.22 -35.39 -52.80
CA MET A 1 -27.98 -35.47 -52.04
C MET A 1 -28.11 -34.49 -50.89
N SER A 2 -28.43 -34.99 -49.68
CA SER A 2 -28.56 -34.18 -48.48
C SER A 2 -27.21 -34.15 -47.78
N LEU A 3 -26.65 -32.92 -47.55
CA LEU A 3 -25.43 -32.69 -46.85
C LEU A 3 -25.76 -32.60 -45.35
N VAL A 4 -25.32 -33.58 -44.58
CA VAL A 4 -25.43 -33.56 -43.12
C VAL A 4 -24.20 -32.83 -42.57
N LEU A 5 -24.38 -31.61 -42.03
CA LEU A 5 -23.36 -30.90 -41.27
C LEU A 5 -23.29 -31.50 -39.85
N ALA A 6 -22.21 -32.20 -39.54
CA ALA A 6 -21.91 -32.63 -38.19
C ALA A 6 -21.33 -31.44 -37.42
N VAL A 7 -22.10 -30.90 -36.49
CA VAL A 7 -21.60 -29.92 -35.51
C VAL A 7 -20.86 -30.69 -34.42
N SER A 8 -19.53 -30.58 -34.43
CA SER A 8 -18.69 -31.12 -33.33
C SER A 8 -18.77 -30.15 -32.15
N CYS A 9 -19.57 -30.49 -31.15
CA CYS A 9 -19.47 -29.87 -29.85
C CYS A 9 -18.17 -30.37 -29.19
N ALA A 10 -17.14 -29.53 -29.21
CA ALA A 10 -15.98 -29.76 -28.35
C ALA A 10 -16.45 -29.62 -26.90
N THR A 11 -16.50 -30.73 -26.18
CA THR A 11 -16.70 -30.74 -24.73
C THR A 11 -15.50 -30.05 -24.11
N SER A 12 -15.70 -28.82 -23.63
CA SER A 12 -14.73 -28.18 -22.72
C SER A 12 -14.56 -29.11 -21.51
N LYS A 13 -13.36 -29.60 -21.28
CA LYS A 13 -13.04 -30.24 -20.01
C LYS A 13 -13.35 -29.21 -18.90
N GLU A 14 -14.30 -29.53 -18.04
CA GLU A 14 -14.46 -28.79 -16.79
C GLU A 14 -13.15 -28.94 -16.02
N GLU A 15 -12.32 -27.90 -16.07
CA GLU A 15 -11.18 -27.80 -15.16
C GLU A 15 -11.77 -27.69 -13.75
N GLY A 16 -11.44 -28.63 -12.89
CA GLY A 16 -11.83 -28.57 -11.48
C GLY A 16 -11.31 -27.31 -10.81
N PRO A 17 -11.78 -26.98 -9.62
CA PRO A 17 -11.37 -25.77 -8.93
C PRO A 17 -9.84 -25.69 -8.80
N ILE A 18 -9.28 -24.53 -9.12
CA ILE A 18 -7.84 -24.27 -8.98
C ILE A 18 -7.48 -24.47 -7.49
N LYS A 19 -6.64 -25.46 -7.22
CA LYS A 19 -6.10 -25.67 -5.87
C LYS A 19 -4.82 -24.84 -5.74
N VAL A 20 -4.87 -23.83 -4.87
CA VAL A 20 -3.68 -23.06 -4.49
C VAL A 20 -3.14 -23.68 -3.20
N GLU A 21 -1.85 -24.06 -3.23
CA GLU A 21 -1.18 -24.52 -2.02
C GLU A 21 -1.02 -23.34 -1.06
N THR A 22 -1.55 -23.51 0.16
CA THR A 22 -1.42 -22.51 1.21
C THR A 22 -0.17 -22.85 2.03
N PRO A 23 0.85 -22.00 2.09
CA PRO A 23 2.02 -22.25 2.89
C PRO A 23 1.64 -22.33 4.38
N ALA A 24 2.41 -23.12 5.14
CA ALA A 24 2.24 -23.15 6.57
C ALA A 24 2.55 -21.77 7.18
N ARG A 25 1.71 -21.32 8.09
CA ARG A 25 1.95 -20.06 8.78
C ARG A 25 3.20 -20.17 9.67
N PRO A 26 4.04 -19.13 9.72
CA PRO A 26 5.14 -19.08 10.68
C PRO A 26 4.67 -19.26 12.11
N ALA A 27 5.52 -19.85 12.94
CA ALA A 27 5.22 -20.00 14.36
C ALA A 27 5.08 -18.63 15.04
N GLY A 28 4.02 -18.44 15.80
CA GLY A 28 3.73 -17.19 16.50
C GLY A 28 2.97 -16.14 15.68
N GLN A 29 2.62 -16.43 14.42
CA GLN A 29 1.79 -15.55 13.64
C GLN A 29 0.34 -15.55 14.16
N GLU A 30 -0.20 -14.36 14.38
CA GLU A 30 -1.58 -14.15 14.80
C GLU A 30 -2.51 -13.94 13.61
N ASN A 31 -3.81 -14.16 13.81
CA ASN A 31 -4.81 -13.91 12.79
C ASN A 31 -5.14 -12.41 12.75
N ALA A 32 -4.80 -11.75 11.67
CA ALA A 32 -5.05 -10.31 11.48
C ALA A 32 -6.54 -9.93 11.33
N LEU A 33 -7.47 -10.89 11.15
CA LEU A 33 -8.90 -10.60 11.00
C LEU A 33 -9.53 -9.92 12.22
N GLY A 34 -8.93 -10.07 13.39
CA GLY A 34 -9.37 -9.42 14.64
C GLY A 34 -8.43 -8.31 15.10
N LEU A 35 -7.43 -7.96 14.28
CA LEU A 35 -6.47 -6.94 14.64
C LEU A 35 -7.15 -5.58 14.80
N THR A 36 -7.00 -4.99 15.97
CA THR A 36 -7.48 -3.64 16.27
C THR A 36 -6.35 -2.84 16.88
N VAL A 37 -6.38 -1.55 16.64
CA VAL A 37 -5.50 -0.59 17.33
C VAL A 37 -6.31 0.20 18.35
N PRO A 38 -5.72 0.64 19.47
CA PRO A 38 -6.39 1.54 20.40
C PRO A 38 -6.92 2.78 19.67
N ALA A 39 -8.08 3.28 20.11
CA ALA A 39 -8.62 4.52 19.56
C ALA A 39 -7.62 5.67 19.77
N MET A 40 -7.38 6.44 18.73
CA MET A 40 -6.47 7.59 18.71
C MET A 40 -7.24 8.86 18.34
N ASP A 41 -7.01 9.96 19.05
CA ASP A 41 -7.57 11.26 18.68
C ASP A 41 -6.99 11.80 17.38
N THR A 42 -5.75 11.40 17.07
CA THR A 42 -5.03 11.82 15.87
C THR A 42 -4.24 10.65 15.29
N VAL A 43 -4.47 10.36 14.00
CA VAL A 43 -3.67 9.41 13.22
C VAL A 43 -2.59 10.19 12.45
N ARG A 44 -1.33 9.89 12.73
CA ARG A 44 -0.17 10.55 12.10
C ARG A 44 0.24 9.74 10.87
N VAL A 45 0.14 10.37 9.70
CA VAL A 45 0.32 9.69 8.42
C VAL A 45 1.62 10.12 7.73
N GLY A 46 2.35 9.14 7.21
CA GLY A 46 3.42 9.32 6.26
C GLY A 46 2.99 8.82 4.88
N PHE A 47 3.22 9.60 3.84
CA PHE A 47 2.94 9.20 2.45
C PHE A 47 4.22 8.82 1.72
N VAL A 48 4.21 7.67 1.07
CA VAL A 48 5.31 7.22 0.19
C VAL A 48 4.79 7.07 -1.23
N GLY A 49 5.39 7.84 -2.14
CA GLY A 49 4.89 8.02 -3.50
C GLY A 49 3.82 9.12 -3.56
N VAL A 50 4.24 10.37 -3.76
CA VAL A 50 3.34 11.53 -3.84
C VAL A 50 3.20 12.07 -5.27
N GLY A 51 3.37 11.18 -6.27
CA GLY A 51 3.08 11.44 -7.67
C GLY A 51 1.58 11.55 -7.94
N MET A 52 1.15 11.19 -9.16
CA MET A 52 -0.22 11.41 -9.64
C MET A 52 -1.29 10.88 -8.67
N ARG A 53 -1.18 9.63 -8.20
CA ARG A 53 -2.17 9.03 -7.29
C ARG A 53 -1.98 9.53 -5.87
N GLY A 54 -0.72 9.59 -5.40
CA GLY A 54 -0.39 10.01 -4.06
C GLY A 54 -0.72 11.47 -3.78
N SER A 55 -0.52 12.39 -4.74
CA SER A 55 -0.89 13.80 -4.58
C SER A 55 -2.39 13.97 -4.31
N SER A 56 -3.23 13.22 -5.05
CA SER A 56 -4.68 13.21 -4.80
C SER A 56 -5.04 12.60 -3.44
N ALA A 57 -4.27 11.61 -2.96
CA ALA A 57 -4.46 11.05 -1.63
C ALA A 57 -4.07 12.06 -0.55
N VAL A 58 -2.92 12.71 -0.67
CA VAL A 58 -2.50 13.79 0.25
C VAL A 58 -3.58 14.85 0.35
N GLU A 59 -4.09 15.35 -0.77
CA GLU A 59 -5.16 16.35 -0.78
C GLU A 59 -6.41 15.86 -0.03
N ARG A 60 -6.91 14.65 -0.33
CA ARG A 60 -8.09 14.09 0.35
C ARG A 60 -7.90 13.97 1.86
N TYR A 61 -6.72 13.58 2.31
CA TYR A 61 -6.43 13.42 3.73
C TYR A 61 -6.41 14.73 4.51
N THR A 62 -6.18 15.88 3.82
CA THR A 62 -6.29 17.20 4.45
C THR A 62 -7.71 17.55 4.91
N TYR A 63 -8.74 16.84 4.43
CA TYR A 63 -10.13 17.05 4.79
C TYR A 63 -10.63 16.10 5.91
N ILE A 64 -9.82 15.14 6.34
CA ILE A 64 -10.24 14.14 7.32
C ILE A 64 -9.92 14.64 8.74
N PRO A 65 -10.95 14.88 9.58
CA PRO A 65 -10.70 15.23 10.98
C PRO A 65 -9.92 14.14 11.71
N GLY A 66 -8.99 14.55 12.58
CA GLY A 66 -8.16 13.59 13.32
C GLY A 66 -7.00 12.99 12.52
N VAL A 67 -6.74 13.48 11.31
CA VAL A 67 -5.55 13.11 10.53
C VAL A 67 -4.52 14.23 10.58
N LYS A 68 -3.25 13.86 10.75
CA LYS A 68 -2.10 14.74 10.62
C LYS A 68 -1.07 14.14 9.68
N ILE A 69 -0.71 14.87 8.63
CA ILE A 69 0.31 14.45 7.68
C ILE A 69 1.67 14.90 8.22
N ASN A 70 2.48 13.95 8.69
CA ASN A 70 3.76 14.23 9.34
C ASN A 70 4.96 14.04 8.41
N ALA A 71 4.83 13.23 7.34
CA ALA A 71 5.92 12.99 6.41
C ALA A 71 5.43 12.75 4.98
N LEU A 72 6.24 13.16 4.01
CA LEU A 72 6.04 12.99 2.57
C LEU A 72 7.33 12.45 1.96
N CYS A 73 7.23 11.40 1.15
CA CYS A 73 8.36 10.76 0.48
C CYS A 73 8.06 10.49 -1.00
N ASP A 74 8.98 10.85 -1.87
CA ASP A 74 9.00 10.46 -3.29
C ASP A 74 10.46 10.43 -3.76
N VAL A 75 10.78 9.67 -4.79
CA VAL A 75 12.11 9.70 -5.40
C VAL A 75 12.41 11.06 -6.04
N GLU A 76 11.37 11.75 -6.50
CA GLU A 76 11.44 13.07 -7.13
C GLU A 76 11.14 14.17 -6.10
N ALA A 77 12.12 15.04 -5.87
CA ALA A 77 12.00 16.12 -4.88
C ALA A 77 10.90 17.13 -5.21
N ASP A 78 10.69 17.44 -6.48
CA ASP A 78 9.64 18.35 -6.95
C ASP A 78 8.24 17.87 -6.60
N ARG A 79 8.01 16.55 -6.55
CA ARG A 79 6.73 15.97 -6.11
C ARG A 79 6.51 16.15 -4.61
N VAL A 80 7.56 16.00 -3.82
CA VAL A 80 7.50 16.29 -2.38
C VAL A 80 7.21 17.76 -2.14
N GLU A 81 7.85 18.67 -2.89
CA GLU A 81 7.60 20.12 -2.82
C GLU A 81 6.16 20.46 -3.20
N ALA A 82 5.63 19.85 -4.26
CA ALA A 82 4.24 20.05 -4.68
C ALA A 82 3.24 19.58 -3.61
N ALA A 83 3.51 18.45 -2.97
CA ALA A 83 2.69 17.95 -1.87
C ALA A 83 2.79 18.84 -0.62
N GLN A 84 3.98 19.40 -0.31
CA GLN A 84 4.13 20.40 0.75
C GLN A 84 3.29 21.65 0.46
N LYS A 85 3.29 22.10 -0.79
CA LYS A 85 2.45 23.26 -1.18
C LYS A 85 0.96 22.98 -0.96
N THR A 86 0.49 21.77 -1.22
CA THR A 86 -0.89 21.37 -0.92
C THR A 86 -1.21 21.54 0.58
N LEU A 87 -0.29 21.16 1.46
CA LEU A 87 -0.47 21.37 2.91
C LEU A 87 -0.48 22.87 3.27
N GLU A 88 0.44 23.64 2.70
CA GLU A 88 0.53 25.10 2.91
C GLU A 88 -0.74 25.82 2.47
N ASP A 89 -1.24 25.53 1.26
CA ASP A 89 -2.47 26.12 0.70
C ASP A 89 -3.71 25.80 1.57
N ARG A 90 -3.63 24.75 2.38
CA ARG A 90 -4.66 24.35 3.37
C ARG A 90 -4.40 24.90 4.78
N GLY A 91 -3.34 25.68 4.96
CA GLY A 91 -2.95 26.21 6.28
C GLY A 91 -2.48 25.14 7.27
N LEU A 92 -2.05 23.97 6.76
CA LEU A 92 -1.57 22.86 7.57
C LEU A 92 -0.07 22.97 7.85
N PRO A 93 0.42 22.38 8.95
CA PRO A 93 1.85 22.35 9.22
C PRO A 93 2.66 21.65 8.13
N LYS A 94 3.87 22.12 7.92
CA LYS A 94 4.83 21.48 7.01
C LYS A 94 5.16 20.07 7.52
N ALA A 95 5.11 19.08 6.62
CA ALA A 95 5.54 17.72 6.87
C ALA A 95 7.07 17.56 6.67
N ALA A 96 7.68 16.54 7.27
CA ALA A 96 9.04 16.15 6.91
C ALA A 96 9.08 15.66 5.46
N GLY A 97 10.09 16.03 4.70
CA GLY A 97 10.25 15.64 3.28
C GLY A 97 11.44 14.72 3.10
N TYR A 98 11.25 13.64 2.35
CA TYR A 98 12.28 12.66 2.00
C TYR A 98 12.28 12.45 0.49
N SER A 99 13.45 12.52 -0.16
CA SER A 99 13.56 12.36 -1.61
C SER A 99 14.97 12.02 -2.08
N GLY A 100 15.12 11.78 -3.39
CA GLY A 100 16.42 11.59 -4.03
C GLY A 100 16.95 10.15 -3.99
N SER A 101 16.22 9.20 -3.40
CA SER A 101 16.59 7.80 -3.36
C SER A 101 15.35 6.91 -3.34
N THR A 102 15.43 5.73 -3.95
CA THR A 102 14.41 4.68 -3.83
C THR A 102 14.30 4.13 -2.40
N GLU A 103 15.29 4.37 -1.56
CA GLU A 103 15.35 3.92 -0.16
C GLU A 103 14.95 5.02 0.84
N ALA A 104 14.63 6.23 0.36
CA ALA A 104 14.29 7.37 1.23
C ALA A 104 13.05 7.11 2.13
N TYR A 105 12.18 6.17 1.74
CA TYR A 105 11.03 5.75 2.56
C TYR A 105 11.45 5.14 3.91
N LYS A 106 12.66 4.60 4.03
CA LYS A 106 13.14 3.98 5.27
C LYS A 106 13.19 4.99 6.41
N GLU A 107 13.76 6.17 6.14
CA GLU A 107 13.81 7.24 7.13
C GLU A 107 12.41 7.68 7.58
N LEU A 108 11.42 7.65 6.69
CA LEU A 108 10.02 7.93 7.03
C LEU A 108 9.45 6.81 7.92
N CYS A 109 9.69 5.54 7.58
CA CYS A 109 9.18 4.40 8.34
C CYS A 109 9.79 4.27 9.74
N GLU A 110 11.03 4.71 9.93
CA GLU A 110 11.76 4.68 11.21
C GLU A 110 11.31 5.77 12.21
N ARG A 111 10.45 6.71 11.79
CA ARG A 111 10.00 7.80 12.66
C ARG A 111 9.03 7.33 13.74
N ASP A 112 9.18 7.80 14.95
CA ASP A 112 8.29 7.53 16.09
C ASP A 112 6.97 8.32 16.03
N ASP A 113 6.88 9.33 15.17
CA ASP A 113 5.71 10.18 15.01
C ASP A 113 4.86 9.85 13.77
N ILE A 114 4.95 8.60 13.28
CA ILE A 114 4.12 8.03 12.22
C ILE A 114 3.39 6.81 12.78
N ASP A 115 2.07 6.78 12.59
CA ASP A 115 1.20 5.66 12.96
C ASP A 115 0.78 4.83 11.75
N LEU A 116 0.63 5.50 10.60
CA LEU A 116 0.17 4.92 9.34
C LEU A 116 1.08 5.35 8.18
N VAL A 117 1.58 4.40 7.41
CA VAL A 117 2.27 4.65 6.14
C VAL A 117 1.30 4.37 5.00
N TYR A 118 1.02 5.40 4.17
CA TYR A 118 0.20 5.26 2.98
C TYR A 118 1.09 5.18 1.73
N ILE A 119 0.99 4.08 0.99
CA ILE A 119 1.90 3.75 -0.11
C ILE A 119 1.18 3.89 -1.45
N CYS A 120 1.68 4.77 -2.31
CA CYS A 120 1.17 5.08 -3.65
C CYS A 120 2.28 5.05 -4.71
N THR A 121 3.26 4.18 -4.54
CA THR A 121 4.39 4.00 -5.48
C THR A 121 3.98 3.18 -6.70
N ASP A 122 4.94 2.74 -7.49
CA ASP A 122 4.72 1.69 -8.48
C ASP A 122 4.56 0.31 -7.79
N TRP A 123 3.98 -0.64 -8.51
CA TRP A 123 3.62 -1.96 -7.98
C TRP A 123 4.79 -2.77 -7.43
N LYS A 124 6.01 -2.56 -7.95
CA LYS A 124 7.20 -3.30 -7.50
C LYS A 124 7.63 -2.91 -6.10
N HIS A 125 7.31 -1.68 -5.69
CA HIS A 125 7.70 -1.15 -4.40
C HIS A 125 6.61 -1.28 -3.32
N HIS A 126 5.36 -1.67 -3.68
CA HIS A 126 4.28 -1.84 -2.72
C HIS A 126 4.65 -2.81 -1.60
N VAL A 127 5.08 -4.02 -1.95
CA VAL A 127 5.40 -5.06 -0.96
C VAL A 127 6.65 -4.73 -0.14
N PRO A 128 7.80 -4.41 -0.74
CA PRO A 128 9.00 -4.08 0.04
C PRO A 128 8.78 -2.94 1.05
N ILE A 129 8.09 -1.87 0.64
CA ILE A 129 7.81 -0.74 1.52
C ILE A 129 6.82 -1.14 2.61
N SER A 130 5.77 -1.92 2.29
CA SER A 130 4.79 -2.40 3.25
C SER A 130 5.45 -3.25 4.35
N LEU A 131 6.27 -4.22 3.95
CA LEU A 131 6.99 -5.08 4.90
C LEU A 131 7.91 -4.25 5.81
N TYR A 132 8.70 -3.35 5.22
CA TYR A 132 9.59 -2.49 5.99
C TYR A 132 8.84 -1.61 6.99
N ALA A 133 7.72 -1.01 6.58
CA ALA A 133 6.90 -0.20 7.48
C ALA A 133 6.32 -1.04 8.63
N MET A 134 5.81 -2.24 8.35
CA MET A 134 5.28 -3.15 9.37
C MET A 134 6.36 -3.65 10.33
N GLU A 135 7.58 -3.97 9.85
CA GLU A 135 8.75 -4.30 10.68
C GLU A 135 9.10 -3.19 11.68
N HIS A 136 8.81 -1.93 11.31
CA HIS A 136 9.00 -0.76 12.18
C HIS A 136 7.73 -0.36 12.95
N GLY A 137 6.77 -1.30 13.08
CA GLY A 137 5.57 -1.13 13.91
C GLY A 137 4.55 -0.16 13.34
N LYS A 138 4.57 0.11 12.02
CA LYS A 138 3.60 1.00 11.38
C LYS A 138 2.41 0.22 10.84
N ASN A 139 1.22 0.81 10.93
CA ASN A 139 0.10 0.37 10.12
C ASN A 139 0.34 0.75 8.67
N VAL A 140 -0.16 -0.04 7.73
CA VAL A 140 0.04 0.19 6.30
C VAL A 140 -1.29 0.27 5.57
N ALA A 141 -1.40 1.26 4.70
CA ALA A 141 -2.39 1.32 3.65
C ALA A 141 -1.66 1.40 2.31
N VAL A 142 -1.98 0.51 1.38
CA VAL A 142 -1.31 0.43 0.09
C VAL A 142 -2.33 0.49 -1.04
N GLU A 143 -2.00 1.22 -2.12
CA GLU A 143 -2.81 1.27 -3.33
C GLU A 143 -2.82 -0.08 -4.05
N VAL A 144 -3.81 -0.30 -4.87
CA VAL A 144 -3.99 -1.55 -5.63
C VAL A 144 -3.08 -1.60 -6.85
N PRO A 145 -2.58 -2.82 -7.17
CA PRO A 145 -2.65 -4.07 -6.41
C PRO A 145 -1.68 -4.06 -5.24
N ALA A 146 -2.09 -4.59 -4.09
CA ALA A 146 -1.20 -4.66 -2.92
C ALA A 146 0.03 -5.52 -3.19
N ALA A 147 -0.12 -6.59 -3.98
CA ALA A 147 0.94 -7.48 -4.42
C ALA A 147 0.67 -8.00 -5.83
N ALA A 148 1.73 -8.38 -6.55
CA ALA A 148 1.66 -8.88 -7.93
C ALA A 148 1.93 -10.39 -8.05
N SER A 149 2.33 -11.06 -6.98
CA SER A 149 2.59 -12.51 -6.95
C SER A 149 1.95 -13.16 -5.72
N LEU A 150 1.75 -14.48 -5.77
CA LEU A 150 1.27 -15.23 -4.60
C LEU A 150 2.29 -15.22 -3.46
N GLU A 151 3.58 -15.24 -3.76
CA GLU A 151 4.65 -15.15 -2.79
C GLU A 151 4.57 -13.83 -2.02
N ASP A 152 4.42 -12.71 -2.72
CA ASP A 152 4.26 -11.38 -2.14
C ASP A 152 2.99 -11.26 -1.27
N ILE A 153 1.87 -11.86 -1.72
CA ILE A 153 0.63 -11.90 -0.93
C ILE A 153 0.88 -12.62 0.39
N TRP A 154 1.55 -13.78 0.34
CA TRP A 154 1.86 -14.52 1.56
C TRP A 154 2.87 -13.81 2.45
N ALA A 155 3.85 -13.09 1.88
CA ALA A 155 4.77 -12.27 2.65
C ALA A 155 4.00 -11.20 3.45
N LEU A 156 3.05 -10.50 2.84
CA LEU A 156 2.22 -9.50 3.52
C LEU A 156 1.30 -10.10 4.60
N ILE A 157 0.75 -11.31 4.35
CA ILE A 157 -0.15 -11.98 5.30
C ILE A 157 0.62 -12.54 6.50
N ASN A 158 1.86 -12.96 6.27
CA ASN A 158 2.69 -13.63 7.27
C ASN A 158 3.55 -12.64 8.10
N MET A 159 3.51 -11.36 7.79
CA MET A 159 4.17 -10.30 8.54
C MET A 159 3.39 -9.98 9.81
#